data_779882099f04d374d20d7b6d473ef015
#
_entry.id   779882099f04d374d20d7b6d473ef015
#
_cell.length_a   1.000
_cell.length_b   1.000
_cell.length_c   1.000
_cell.angle_alpha   90.00
_cell.angle_beta   90.00
_cell.angle_gamma   90.00
#
_symmetry.space_group_name_H-M   'P 1'
#
loop_
_entity.id
_entity.type
_entity.pdbx_description
1 polymer ?
#
loop_
_entity_poly.entity_id
_entity_poly.type
_entity_poly.pdbx_seq_one_letter_code
_entity_poly.pdbx_strand_id
1 'polypeptide(L)'
;MRRVDSSAALFERASQYIPGGVNSPVRAFRSVGLTPLYIDHGKGAHVFDVDGNEYIDYISSWGPLLLGHAYPPIQEAIRRELEKGTSYGACNAREVEMAELICTKFFPSVERVRMVNSGTEATMSAVRLARGFTGRDKIVKFEGCYHGHADTFLISAGSGLATFGQTSSAGVTKHIIEDTLVATYNDIESVRRTLEAHRGEVAAIILEPIMGNMGLIPPAPGFLEELRRVTEEEGVLLIFDEVISGFRAARGGAQELYGIRPDLTCLGKIIGGGLPVGAFGGRADIMDRLAPLGDVYQAGTLSGNPLALAAGITMLQTLAEPDFYTRLEEKGQAFEATIRPILDRYTDRLSYNRVGSLSTIFFTPGGVHSNADAKRSDTESYARYFRGMIERGIYLPPSQFECIFLSMAHSREDFDRTATAMDEVLREVLG
;
A
#
# COMPACT_ATOMS: atom_id res chain seq x y z
N MET A 1 -2.26 25.09 20.15
CA MET A 1 -2.96 24.44 19.00
C MET A 1 -2.63 25.18 17.72
N ARG A 2 -2.37 24.43 16.66
CA ARG A 2 -2.22 25.00 15.31
C ARG A 2 -3.57 25.54 14.84
N ARG A 3 -3.56 26.66 14.11
CA ARG A 3 -4.77 27.20 13.51
C ARG A 3 -5.18 26.34 12.32
N VAL A 4 -6.44 25.92 12.23
CA VAL A 4 -7.00 25.05 11.18
C VAL A 4 -8.40 25.55 10.73
N ASP A 5 -8.64 26.84 10.82
CA ASP A 5 -9.96 27.44 10.54
C ASP A 5 -10.36 27.30 9.07
N SER A 6 -9.41 27.48 8.15
CA SER A 6 -9.65 27.33 6.71
C SER A 6 -9.90 25.86 6.33
N SER A 7 -9.16 24.95 6.92
CA SER A 7 -9.38 23.50 6.74
C SER A 7 -10.77 23.10 7.25
N ALA A 8 -11.20 23.59 8.41
CA ALA A 8 -12.53 23.34 8.95
C ALA A 8 -13.65 23.85 8.04
N ALA A 9 -13.53 25.10 7.55
CA ALA A 9 -14.49 25.68 6.62
C ALA A 9 -14.57 24.93 5.28
N LEU A 10 -13.44 24.45 4.77
CA LEU A 10 -13.39 23.61 3.56
C LEU A 10 -14.03 22.24 3.79
N PHE A 11 -13.81 21.62 4.95
CA PHE A 11 -14.43 20.35 5.30
C PHE A 11 -15.95 20.46 5.43
N GLU A 12 -16.46 21.53 6.05
CA GLU A 12 -17.89 21.81 6.13
C GLU A 12 -18.51 21.93 4.72
N ARG A 13 -17.88 22.70 3.82
CA ARG A 13 -18.32 22.81 2.43
C ARG A 13 -18.25 21.50 1.68
N ALA A 14 -17.15 20.74 1.81
CA ALA A 14 -16.97 19.43 1.16
C ALA A 14 -18.04 18.44 1.58
N SER A 15 -18.45 18.47 2.84
CA SER A 15 -19.49 17.58 3.40
C SER A 15 -20.87 17.78 2.76
N GLN A 16 -21.12 18.93 2.09
CA GLN A 16 -22.34 19.20 1.34
C GLN A 16 -22.36 18.51 -0.03
N TYR A 17 -21.20 18.20 -0.61
CA TYR A 17 -21.07 17.70 -1.98
C TYR A 17 -20.38 16.34 -2.09
N ILE A 18 -19.58 15.97 -1.09
CA ILE A 18 -18.79 14.74 -1.07
C ILE A 18 -19.21 13.91 0.15
N PRO A 19 -19.58 12.65 -0.02
CA PRO A 19 -19.96 11.79 1.11
C PRO A 19 -18.91 11.78 2.23
N GLY A 20 -19.27 12.28 3.41
CA GLY A 20 -18.36 12.43 4.54
C GLY A 20 -17.23 13.44 4.34
N GLY A 21 -17.32 14.33 3.32
CA GLY A 21 -16.35 15.38 3.00
C GLY A 21 -15.04 14.90 2.38
N VAL A 22 -14.92 13.61 2.04
CA VAL A 22 -13.65 13.00 1.59
C VAL A 22 -13.86 12.00 0.46
N ASN A 23 -12.85 11.83 -0.40
CA ASN A 23 -12.82 10.83 -1.48
C ASN A 23 -12.18 9.49 -1.05
N SER A 24 -11.79 9.35 0.22
CA SER A 24 -11.33 8.09 0.82
C SER A 24 -11.58 8.12 2.33
N PRO A 25 -12.18 7.07 2.94
CA PRO A 25 -12.72 7.13 4.31
C PRO A 25 -11.70 7.51 5.38
N VAL A 26 -10.46 7.01 5.29
CA VAL A 26 -9.41 7.27 6.28
C VAL A 26 -9.01 8.75 6.35
N ARG A 27 -9.19 9.50 5.26
CA ARG A 27 -8.89 10.94 5.20
C ARG A 27 -9.81 11.81 6.06
N ALA A 28 -10.94 11.26 6.54
CA ALA A 28 -11.90 12.01 7.36
C ALA A 28 -11.45 12.20 8.82
N PHE A 29 -10.33 11.63 9.25
CA PHE A 29 -9.77 11.72 10.62
C PHE A 29 -10.72 11.26 11.73
N ARG A 30 -11.77 10.49 11.40
CA ARG A 30 -12.77 10.03 12.39
C ARG A 30 -12.17 9.19 13.50
N SER A 31 -11.23 8.28 13.15
CA SER A 31 -10.57 7.39 14.11
C SER A 31 -9.69 8.12 15.12
N VAL A 32 -9.29 9.35 14.83
CA VAL A 32 -8.44 10.17 15.71
C VAL A 32 -9.19 11.38 16.28
N GLY A 33 -10.47 11.56 15.92
CA GLY A 33 -11.35 12.59 16.48
C GLY A 33 -10.95 14.02 16.16
N LEU A 34 -10.44 14.27 14.95
CA LEU A 34 -10.06 15.59 14.46
C LEU A 34 -10.79 15.94 13.15
N THR A 35 -10.82 17.22 12.83
CA THR A 35 -11.12 17.72 11.49
C THR A 35 -9.93 17.47 10.57
N PRO A 36 -10.12 16.94 9.35
CA PRO A 36 -9.03 16.68 8.43
C PRO A 36 -8.36 17.97 7.96
N LEU A 37 -7.05 17.89 7.75
CA LEU A 37 -6.28 18.97 7.14
C LEU A 37 -6.56 19.04 5.64
N TYR A 38 -6.67 20.24 5.10
CA TYR A 38 -6.68 20.50 3.66
C TYR A 38 -5.30 20.95 3.23
N ILE A 39 -4.61 20.10 2.47
CA ILE A 39 -3.24 20.34 2.03
C ILE A 39 -3.25 21.24 0.79
N ASP A 40 -2.48 22.33 0.84
CA ASP A 40 -2.26 23.26 -0.27
C ASP A 40 -1.17 22.74 -1.21
N HIS A 41 0.00 22.38 -0.65
CA HIS A 41 1.12 21.84 -1.44
C HIS A 41 2.02 20.93 -0.59
N GLY A 42 2.93 20.22 -1.29
CA GLY A 42 3.99 19.44 -0.66
C GLY A 42 5.34 19.70 -1.30
N LYS A 43 6.41 19.62 -0.53
CA LYS A 43 7.79 19.77 -0.98
C LYS A 43 8.73 18.88 -0.17
N GLY A 44 9.47 18.01 -0.84
CA GLY A 44 10.37 17.08 -0.17
C GLY A 44 9.62 16.16 0.80
N ALA A 45 9.99 16.14 2.07
CA ALA A 45 9.34 15.36 3.13
C ALA A 45 8.18 16.11 3.81
N HIS A 46 7.77 17.28 3.32
CA HIS A 46 6.87 18.19 4.02
C HIS A 46 5.60 18.42 3.23
N VAL A 47 4.48 18.61 3.95
CA VAL A 47 3.22 19.14 3.42
C VAL A 47 2.83 20.40 4.15
N PHE A 48 2.12 21.27 3.44
CA PHE A 48 1.65 22.56 3.92
C PHE A 48 0.14 22.63 3.77
N ASP A 49 -0.57 22.96 4.85
CA ASP A 49 -2.01 23.09 4.79
C ASP A 49 -2.44 24.50 4.33
N VAL A 50 -3.73 24.64 4.01
CA VAL A 50 -4.33 25.91 3.58
C VAL A 50 -4.35 27.00 4.67
N ASP A 51 -4.05 26.63 5.90
CA ASP A 51 -3.90 27.54 7.04
C ASP A 51 -2.45 28.03 7.23
N GLY A 52 -1.51 27.53 6.38
CA GLY A 52 -0.09 27.89 6.39
C GLY A 52 0.76 27.09 7.39
N ASN A 53 0.24 26.02 7.96
CA ASN A 53 1.04 25.15 8.83
C ASN A 53 1.87 24.17 8.00
N GLU A 54 3.10 23.92 8.47
CA GLU A 54 4.02 22.93 7.92
C GLU A 54 4.03 21.67 8.77
N TYR A 55 4.08 20.50 8.11
CA TYR A 55 4.14 19.18 8.72
C TYR A 55 5.19 18.30 8.04
N ILE A 56 5.98 17.55 8.83
CA ILE A 56 6.79 16.44 8.33
C ILE A 56 5.81 15.30 8.00
N ASP A 57 5.80 14.85 6.75
CA ASP A 57 4.80 13.92 6.20
C ASP A 57 5.30 12.48 6.19
N TYR A 58 4.81 11.65 7.08
CA TYR A 58 5.05 10.22 7.12
C TYR A 58 3.98 9.38 6.42
N ILE A 59 3.04 10.02 5.73
CA ILE A 59 2.04 9.34 4.88
C ILE A 59 2.58 9.15 3.47
N SER A 60 3.34 10.13 2.94
CA SER A 60 3.91 10.13 1.59
C SER A 60 2.85 9.73 0.53
N SER A 61 1.64 10.34 0.66
CA SER A 61 0.46 10.02 -0.18
C SER A 61 0.02 8.55 -0.11
N TRP A 62 0.19 7.87 1.04
CA TRP A 62 -0.06 6.43 1.24
C TRP A 62 0.94 5.53 0.51
N GLY A 63 2.17 6.02 0.34
CA GLY A 63 3.29 5.26 -0.13
C GLY A 63 3.85 5.58 -1.53
N PRO A 64 3.12 6.18 -2.49
CA PRO A 64 3.66 6.43 -3.83
C PRO A 64 4.86 7.39 -3.86
N LEU A 65 5.00 8.32 -2.92
CA LEU A 65 6.00 9.37 -2.98
C LEU A 65 7.34 8.97 -2.31
N LEU A 66 7.95 7.88 -2.79
CA LEU A 66 9.23 7.38 -2.26
C LEU A 66 10.38 8.39 -2.41
N LEU A 67 10.32 9.28 -3.41
CA LEU A 67 11.29 10.37 -3.61
C LEU A 67 10.91 11.69 -2.92
N GLY A 68 9.75 11.72 -2.23
CA GLY A 68 9.18 12.92 -1.61
C GLY A 68 8.26 13.69 -2.55
N HIS A 69 7.68 14.76 -2.02
CA HIS A 69 6.77 15.65 -2.73
C HIS A 69 7.50 16.51 -3.75
N ALA A 70 6.83 16.80 -4.86
CA ALA A 70 7.27 17.72 -5.90
C ALA A 70 8.72 17.45 -6.39
N TYR A 71 9.09 16.17 -6.53
CA TYR A 71 10.42 15.78 -6.99
C TYR A 71 10.71 16.37 -8.37
N PRO A 72 11.76 17.23 -8.52
CA PRO A 72 11.95 18.03 -9.72
C PRO A 72 12.04 17.24 -11.03
N PRO A 73 12.74 16.08 -11.11
CA PRO A 73 12.80 15.31 -12.35
C PRO A 73 11.42 14.79 -12.81
N ILE A 74 10.55 14.37 -11.87
CA ILE A 74 9.19 13.92 -12.20
C ILE A 74 8.35 15.11 -12.70
N GLN A 75 8.43 16.27 -12.04
CA GLN A 75 7.71 17.47 -12.49
C GLN A 75 8.13 17.90 -13.90
N GLU A 76 9.43 17.83 -14.20
CA GLU A 76 9.95 18.16 -15.51
C GLU A 76 9.51 17.15 -16.58
N ALA A 77 9.51 15.85 -16.27
CA ALA A 77 9.02 14.82 -17.19
C ALA A 77 7.53 15.04 -17.53
N ILE A 78 6.71 15.38 -16.52
CA ILE A 78 5.28 15.71 -16.71
C ILE A 78 5.12 16.95 -17.62
N ARG A 79 5.88 18.04 -17.39
CA ARG A 79 5.81 19.26 -18.22
C ARG A 79 6.09 18.96 -19.69
N ARG A 80 7.18 18.22 -19.96
CA ARG A 80 7.56 17.85 -21.34
C ARG A 80 6.52 16.99 -22.02
N GLU A 81 5.89 16.08 -21.29
CA GLU A 81 4.87 15.20 -21.86
C GLU A 81 3.54 15.95 -22.07
N LEU A 82 3.21 16.88 -21.18
CA LEU A 82 2.01 17.72 -21.27
C LEU A 82 1.96 18.54 -22.58
N GLU A 83 3.12 18.99 -23.07
CA GLU A 83 3.22 19.73 -24.35
C GLU A 83 2.79 18.89 -25.57
N LYS A 84 2.83 17.55 -25.47
CA LYS A 84 2.46 16.62 -26.54
C LYS A 84 1.00 16.18 -26.46
N GLY A 85 0.34 16.40 -25.32
CA GLY A 85 -1.06 16.00 -25.05
C GLY A 85 -1.17 15.08 -23.84
N THR A 86 -2.40 14.88 -23.36
CA THR A 86 -2.68 14.18 -22.12
C THR A 86 -3.14 12.74 -22.29
N SER A 87 -3.75 12.41 -23.45
CA SER A 87 -4.28 11.07 -23.73
C SER A 87 -4.57 10.95 -25.24
N TYR A 88 -4.34 9.78 -25.81
CA TYR A 88 -4.46 9.59 -27.27
C TYR A 88 -5.55 8.58 -27.65
N GLY A 89 -5.98 7.71 -26.72
CA GLY A 89 -6.85 6.56 -27.08
C GLY A 89 -6.19 5.58 -28.05
N ALA A 90 -4.85 5.58 -28.10
CA ALA A 90 -4.01 4.78 -28.97
C ALA A 90 -2.71 4.41 -28.24
N CYS A 91 -1.99 3.39 -28.73
CA CYS A 91 -0.70 2.98 -28.18
C CYS A 91 0.32 4.11 -28.26
N ASN A 92 1.20 4.21 -27.28
CA ASN A 92 2.30 5.16 -27.26
C ASN A 92 3.60 4.51 -26.76
N ALA A 93 4.75 5.12 -27.10
CA ALA A 93 6.06 4.56 -26.80
C ALA A 93 6.35 4.41 -25.28
N ARG A 94 5.70 5.22 -24.43
CA ARG A 94 5.87 5.13 -22.98
C ARG A 94 5.35 3.83 -22.41
N GLU A 95 4.32 3.23 -23.04
CA GLU A 95 3.80 1.92 -22.63
C GLU A 95 4.86 0.82 -22.78
N VAL A 96 5.60 0.85 -23.87
CA VAL A 96 6.70 -0.09 -24.14
C VAL A 96 7.83 0.12 -23.14
N GLU A 97 8.29 1.35 -22.96
CA GLU A 97 9.35 1.71 -22.01
C GLU A 97 9.02 1.26 -20.57
N MET A 98 7.79 1.53 -20.12
CA MET A 98 7.33 1.11 -18.79
C MET A 98 7.29 -0.42 -18.66
N ALA A 99 6.78 -1.12 -19.64
CA ALA A 99 6.71 -2.59 -19.64
C ALA A 99 8.12 -3.21 -19.62
N GLU A 100 9.05 -2.70 -20.42
CA GLU A 100 10.44 -3.14 -20.42
C GLU A 100 11.12 -2.92 -19.06
N LEU A 101 10.94 -1.74 -18.43
CA LEU A 101 11.46 -1.48 -17.09
C LEU A 101 10.94 -2.48 -16.07
N ILE A 102 9.62 -2.73 -16.03
CA ILE A 102 9.01 -3.67 -15.09
C ILE A 102 9.58 -5.06 -15.30
N CYS A 103 9.50 -5.59 -16.52
CA CYS A 103 9.81 -6.99 -16.82
C CYS A 103 11.32 -7.30 -16.77
N THR A 104 12.19 -6.32 -17.12
CA THR A 104 13.62 -6.60 -17.27
C THR A 104 14.49 -6.06 -16.14
N LYS A 105 14.02 -5.03 -15.43
CA LYS A 105 14.83 -4.34 -14.42
C LYS A 105 14.36 -4.55 -12.99
N PHE A 106 13.05 -4.74 -12.79
CA PHE A 106 12.47 -4.80 -11.46
C PHE A 106 11.88 -6.17 -11.12
N PHE A 107 11.05 -6.74 -11.98
CA PHE A 107 10.32 -7.98 -11.69
C PHE A 107 10.57 -9.06 -12.75
N PRO A 108 11.68 -9.81 -12.69
CA PRO A 108 11.94 -10.90 -13.64
C PRO A 108 10.91 -12.04 -13.61
N SER A 109 10.07 -12.10 -12.57
CA SER A 109 8.91 -13.01 -12.51
C SER A 109 7.77 -12.57 -13.42
N VAL A 110 7.74 -11.30 -13.82
CA VAL A 110 6.74 -10.70 -14.71
C VAL A 110 7.25 -10.77 -16.15
N GLU A 111 6.84 -11.81 -16.87
CA GLU A 111 7.22 -12.00 -18.28
C GLU A 111 6.38 -11.13 -19.22
N ARG A 112 5.13 -10.81 -18.83
CA ARG A 112 4.22 -9.90 -19.52
C ARG A 112 3.45 -9.06 -18.51
N VAL A 113 3.13 -7.81 -18.87
CA VAL A 113 2.44 -6.85 -18.01
C VAL A 113 1.34 -6.11 -18.77
N ARG A 114 0.26 -5.77 -18.07
CA ARG A 114 -0.83 -4.91 -18.54
C ARG A 114 -0.99 -3.71 -17.61
N MET A 115 -0.96 -2.50 -18.18
CA MET A 115 -1.21 -1.27 -17.43
C MET A 115 -2.70 -1.09 -17.13
N VAL A 116 -2.99 -0.56 -15.96
CA VAL A 116 -4.30 -0.12 -15.49
C VAL A 116 -4.14 1.21 -14.73
N ASN A 117 -5.20 1.76 -14.10
CA ASN A 117 -5.12 3.08 -13.47
C ASN A 117 -5.01 3.04 -11.93
N SER A 118 -5.20 1.88 -11.32
CA SER A 118 -5.18 1.74 -9.86
C SER A 118 -4.79 0.34 -9.42
N GLY A 119 -4.40 0.19 -8.14
CA GLY A 119 -4.19 -1.12 -7.53
C GLY A 119 -5.46 -1.97 -7.51
N THR A 120 -6.65 -1.35 -7.33
CA THR A 120 -7.95 -2.06 -7.40
C THR A 120 -8.18 -2.69 -8.77
N GLU A 121 -7.92 -1.95 -9.85
CA GLU A 121 -8.04 -2.48 -11.21
C GLU A 121 -7.02 -3.61 -11.45
N ALA A 122 -5.81 -3.49 -10.91
CA ALA A 122 -4.77 -4.51 -11.03
C ALA A 122 -5.20 -5.82 -10.36
N THR A 123 -5.61 -5.78 -9.11
CA THR A 123 -6.01 -6.96 -8.34
C THR A 123 -7.30 -7.59 -8.85
N MET A 124 -8.30 -6.77 -9.20
CA MET A 124 -9.55 -7.22 -9.84
C MET A 124 -9.27 -7.97 -11.15
N SER A 125 -8.37 -7.43 -11.97
CA SER A 125 -8.02 -8.02 -13.27
C SER A 125 -7.19 -9.30 -13.10
N ALA A 126 -6.26 -9.33 -12.15
CA ALA A 126 -5.46 -10.52 -11.84
C ALA A 126 -6.33 -11.68 -11.36
N VAL A 127 -7.31 -11.43 -10.50
CA VAL A 127 -8.25 -12.48 -10.04
C VAL A 127 -9.16 -12.95 -11.18
N ARG A 128 -9.68 -12.05 -12.01
CA ARG A 128 -10.46 -12.45 -13.21
C ARG A 128 -9.62 -13.33 -14.12
N LEU A 129 -8.36 -12.95 -14.35
CA LEU A 129 -7.43 -13.72 -15.17
C LEU A 129 -7.15 -15.09 -14.56
N ALA A 130 -6.92 -15.18 -13.26
CA ALA A 130 -6.70 -16.43 -12.55
C ALA A 130 -7.90 -17.39 -12.70
N ARG A 131 -9.12 -16.87 -12.52
CA ARG A 131 -10.35 -17.63 -12.75
C ARG A 131 -10.46 -18.11 -14.21
N GLY A 132 -10.23 -17.24 -15.18
CA GLY A 132 -10.26 -17.58 -16.61
C GLY A 132 -9.20 -18.59 -17.03
N PHE A 133 -8.01 -18.55 -16.41
CA PHE A 133 -6.92 -19.50 -16.69
C PHE A 133 -7.19 -20.87 -16.08
N THR A 134 -7.65 -20.94 -14.84
CA THR A 134 -7.83 -22.21 -14.11
C THR A 134 -9.20 -22.86 -14.34
N GLY A 135 -10.19 -22.07 -14.79
CA GLY A 135 -11.58 -22.53 -14.86
C GLY A 135 -12.25 -22.73 -13.49
N ARG A 136 -11.68 -22.17 -12.42
CA ARG A 136 -12.17 -22.28 -11.04
C ARG A 136 -12.70 -20.93 -10.56
N ASP A 137 -13.68 -20.93 -9.65
CA ASP A 137 -14.38 -19.70 -9.25
C ASP A 137 -13.88 -19.07 -7.94
N LYS A 138 -13.44 -19.88 -6.98
CA LYS A 138 -13.09 -19.40 -5.65
C LYS A 138 -11.69 -18.80 -5.58
N ILE A 139 -11.53 -17.83 -4.69
CA ILE A 139 -10.22 -17.30 -4.31
C ILE A 139 -10.04 -17.38 -2.81
N VAL A 140 -8.79 -17.47 -2.36
CA VAL A 140 -8.41 -17.25 -0.97
C VAL A 140 -7.71 -15.93 -0.83
N LYS A 141 -8.12 -15.13 0.15
CA LYS A 141 -7.41 -13.95 0.64
C LYS A 141 -7.10 -14.10 2.13
N PHE A 142 -6.30 -13.22 2.68
CA PHE A 142 -6.00 -13.23 4.12
C PHE A 142 -6.77 -12.13 4.84
N GLU A 143 -7.23 -12.44 6.07
CA GLU A 143 -7.88 -11.44 6.92
C GLU A 143 -6.91 -10.27 7.18
N GLY A 144 -7.46 -9.05 7.16
CA GLY A 144 -6.66 -7.83 7.33
C GLY A 144 -5.95 -7.33 6.05
N CYS A 145 -5.69 -8.19 5.06
CA CYS A 145 -5.17 -7.74 3.75
C CYS A 145 -6.21 -6.92 2.98
N TYR A 146 -5.74 -5.84 2.36
CA TYR A 146 -6.55 -4.99 1.50
C TYR A 146 -6.04 -5.03 0.06
N HIS A 147 -6.93 -5.35 -0.87
CA HIS A 147 -6.61 -5.52 -2.29
C HIS A 147 -7.44 -4.57 -3.19
N GLY A 148 -7.80 -3.40 -2.67
CA GLY A 148 -8.70 -2.48 -3.35
C GLY A 148 -10.18 -2.71 -2.99
N HIS A 149 -11.07 -2.02 -3.71
CA HIS A 149 -12.49 -1.97 -3.38
C HIS A 149 -13.40 -2.70 -4.40
N ALA A 150 -12.86 -3.63 -5.17
CA ALA A 150 -13.70 -4.57 -5.91
C ALA A 150 -14.43 -5.50 -4.92
N ASP A 151 -15.68 -5.84 -5.22
CA ASP A 151 -16.58 -6.58 -4.33
C ASP A 151 -15.94 -7.84 -3.75
N THR A 152 -15.19 -8.57 -4.55
CA THR A 152 -14.43 -9.78 -4.16
C THR A 152 -13.52 -9.55 -2.95
N PHE A 153 -13.00 -8.33 -2.76
CA PHE A 153 -12.01 -8.04 -1.71
C PHE A 153 -12.59 -7.37 -0.47
N LEU A 154 -13.87 -6.99 -0.47
CA LEU A 154 -14.52 -6.28 0.64
C LEU A 154 -15.00 -7.21 1.77
N ILE A 155 -14.43 -8.39 1.86
CA ILE A 155 -14.68 -9.39 2.91
C ILE A 155 -13.45 -9.43 3.81
N SER A 156 -13.62 -9.23 5.12
CA SER A 156 -12.53 -9.20 6.11
C SER A 156 -11.32 -8.38 5.66
N ALA A 157 -11.55 -7.23 5.02
CA ALA A 157 -10.52 -6.36 4.47
C ALA A 157 -9.92 -5.42 5.53
N GLY A 158 -8.72 -4.90 5.23
CA GLY A 158 -7.83 -4.14 6.10
C GLY A 158 -8.38 -2.89 6.81
N SER A 159 -7.52 -1.90 7.03
CA SER A 159 -7.72 -0.73 7.91
C SER A 159 -9.05 0.02 7.71
N GLY A 160 -9.50 0.19 6.48
CA GLY A 160 -10.74 0.90 6.17
C GLY A 160 -11.97 0.24 6.77
N LEU A 161 -12.16 -1.07 6.59
CA LEU A 161 -13.28 -1.80 7.18
C LEU A 161 -13.09 -2.09 8.67
N ALA A 162 -11.87 -2.34 9.12
CA ALA A 162 -11.55 -2.52 10.53
C ALA A 162 -11.87 -1.25 11.35
N THR A 163 -11.59 -0.07 10.80
CA THR A 163 -11.93 1.22 11.42
C THR A 163 -13.44 1.41 11.60
N PHE A 164 -14.27 0.83 10.72
CA PHE A 164 -15.73 0.91 10.80
C PHE A 164 -16.40 -0.32 11.48
N GLY A 165 -15.60 -1.30 11.93
CA GLY A 165 -16.11 -2.50 12.63
C GLY A 165 -16.93 -3.44 11.76
N GLN A 166 -16.77 -3.41 10.43
CA GLN A 166 -17.52 -4.23 9.49
C GLN A 166 -16.67 -5.39 8.94
N THR A 167 -17.28 -6.56 8.81
CA THR A 167 -16.64 -7.75 8.22
C THR A 167 -16.80 -7.84 6.70
N SER A 168 -17.80 -7.16 6.14
CA SER A 168 -18.02 -6.99 4.70
C SER A 168 -18.75 -5.67 4.43
N SER A 169 -18.59 -5.13 3.22
CA SER A 169 -19.32 -3.93 2.82
C SER A 169 -20.78 -4.25 2.50
N ALA A 170 -21.70 -3.36 2.90
CA ALA A 170 -23.06 -3.39 2.36
C ALA A 170 -23.01 -3.27 0.83
N GLY A 171 -23.88 -4.01 0.14
CA GLY A 171 -23.95 -4.03 -1.33
C GLY A 171 -23.17 -5.17 -1.98
N VAL A 172 -22.27 -5.85 -1.28
CA VAL A 172 -21.63 -7.07 -1.79
C VAL A 172 -22.63 -8.22 -1.77
N THR A 173 -22.78 -8.91 -2.91
CA THR A 173 -23.77 -9.99 -3.06
C THR A 173 -23.31 -11.29 -2.38
N LYS A 174 -24.27 -12.14 -2.02
CA LYS A 174 -24.00 -13.42 -1.32
C LYS A 174 -23.06 -14.34 -2.12
N HIS A 175 -23.25 -14.43 -3.43
CA HIS A 175 -22.41 -15.29 -4.29
C HIS A 175 -20.95 -14.84 -4.29
N ILE A 176 -20.68 -13.53 -4.29
CA ILE A 176 -19.30 -13.02 -4.20
C ILE A 176 -18.68 -13.37 -2.83
N ILE A 177 -19.50 -13.31 -1.76
CA ILE A 177 -19.05 -13.70 -0.42
C ILE A 177 -18.71 -15.20 -0.37
N GLU A 178 -19.54 -16.05 -0.97
CA GLU A 178 -19.37 -17.51 -1.03
C GLU A 178 -18.12 -17.94 -1.84
N ASP A 179 -17.74 -17.13 -2.83
CA ASP A 179 -16.57 -17.38 -3.70
C ASP A 179 -15.26 -16.77 -3.15
N THR A 180 -15.32 -16.05 -2.02
CA THR A 180 -14.13 -15.47 -1.39
C THR A 180 -13.87 -16.11 -0.04
N LEU A 181 -12.88 -16.98 0.00
CA LEU A 181 -12.44 -17.66 1.20
C LEU A 181 -11.42 -16.80 1.95
N VAL A 182 -11.42 -16.89 3.28
CA VAL A 182 -10.51 -16.11 4.12
C VAL A 182 -9.64 -17.03 4.95
N ALA A 183 -8.32 -16.86 4.86
CA ALA A 183 -7.34 -17.55 5.67
C ALA A 183 -6.67 -16.60 6.66
N THR A 184 -6.00 -17.14 7.67
CA THR A 184 -5.23 -16.36 8.66
C THR A 184 -3.80 -16.16 8.16
N TYR A 185 -3.34 -14.91 8.16
CA TYR A 185 -1.98 -14.55 7.78
C TYR A 185 -0.96 -15.10 8.78
N ASN A 186 0.17 -15.60 8.29
CA ASN A 186 1.19 -16.32 9.07
C ASN A 186 0.73 -17.68 9.67
N ASP A 187 -0.41 -18.22 9.23
CA ASP A 187 -0.89 -19.57 9.60
C ASP A 187 -1.08 -20.44 8.36
N ILE A 188 -0.05 -21.21 8.01
CA ILE A 188 -0.10 -22.12 6.83
C ILE A 188 -1.15 -23.23 6.99
N GLU A 189 -1.43 -23.67 8.22
CA GLU A 189 -2.43 -24.69 8.46
C GLU A 189 -3.86 -24.16 8.21
N SER A 190 -4.10 -22.88 8.41
CA SER A 190 -5.34 -22.22 7.99
C SER A 190 -5.52 -22.32 6.47
N VAL A 191 -4.45 -22.10 5.70
CA VAL A 191 -4.46 -22.24 4.23
C VAL A 191 -4.74 -23.67 3.82
N ARG A 192 -4.04 -24.65 4.41
CA ARG A 192 -4.22 -26.08 4.10
C ARG A 192 -5.66 -26.53 4.34
N ARG A 193 -6.23 -26.21 5.51
CA ARG A 193 -7.63 -26.55 5.85
C ARG A 193 -8.60 -25.93 4.84
N THR A 194 -8.35 -24.67 4.42
CA THR A 194 -9.21 -23.98 3.46
C THR A 194 -9.16 -24.64 2.09
N LEU A 195 -7.96 -25.02 1.60
CA LEU A 195 -7.79 -25.70 0.30
C LEU A 195 -8.35 -27.13 0.33
N GLU A 196 -8.19 -27.86 1.42
CA GLU A 196 -8.75 -29.20 1.59
C GLU A 196 -10.29 -29.19 1.54
N ALA A 197 -10.91 -28.22 2.24
CA ALA A 197 -12.37 -28.06 2.26
C ALA A 197 -12.96 -27.67 0.91
N HIS A 198 -12.14 -27.04 0.02
CA HIS A 198 -12.54 -26.55 -1.30
C HIS A 198 -11.64 -27.09 -2.43
N ARG A 199 -11.26 -28.36 -2.30
CA ARG A 199 -10.33 -29.01 -3.25
C ARG A 199 -10.83 -28.92 -4.68
N GLY A 200 -9.98 -28.37 -5.57
CA GLY A 200 -10.28 -28.21 -7.00
C GLY A 200 -11.20 -27.03 -7.34
N GLU A 201 -11.66 -26.23 -6.36
CA GLU A 201 -12.52 -25.07 -6.59
C GLU A 201 -11.75 -23.74 -6.56
N VAL A 202 -10.56 -23.70 -5.95
CA VAL A 202 -9.79 -22.47 -5.73
C VAL A 202 -8.94 -22.15 -6.95
N ALA A 203 -9.15 -20.98 -7.54
CA ALA A 203 -8.38 -20.45 -8.67
C ALA A 203 -7.03 -19.86 -8.22
N ALA A 204 -7.04 -19.07 -7.15
CA ALA A 204 -5.86 -18.37 -6.69
C ALA A 204 -5.90 -18.08 -5.19
N ILE A 205 -4.71 -17.89 -4.62
CA ILE A 205 -4.49 -17.22 -3.34
C ILE A 205 -3.87 -15.87 -3.61
N ILE A 206 -4.45 -14.80 -3.06
CA ILE A 206 -3.91 -13.44 -3.13
C ILE A 206 -3.52 -12.95 -1.74
N LEU A 207 -2.34 -12.32 -1.62
CA LEU A 207 -1.90 -11.70 -0.36
C LEU A 207 -1.03 -10.48 -0.62
N GLU A 208 -0.99 -9.59 0.38
CA GLU A 208 0.12 -8.66 0.55
C GLU A 208 1.30 -9.46 1.12
N PRO A 209 2.42 -9.66 0.40
CA PRO A 209 3.54 -10.45 0.92
C PRO A 209 4.21 -9.82 2.15
N ILE A 210 4.03 -8.51 2.32
CA ILE A 210 4.26 -7.76 3.56
C ILE A 210 2.95 -7.03 3.81
N MET A 211 2.21 -7.43 4.83
CA MET A 211 0.92 -6.81 5.14
C MET A 211 1.15 -5.36 5.60
N GLY A 212 0.49 -4.41 4.93
CA GLY A 212 0.61 -2.97 5.22
C GLY A 212 -0.71 -2.29 5.59
N ASN A 213 -1.83 -2.99 5.47
CA ASN A 213 -3.18 -2.44 5.68
C ASN A 213 -3.83 -2.84 7.03
N MET A 214 -3.04 -3.40 7.95
CA MET A 214 -3.37 -3.58 9.38
C MET A 214 -2.19 -3.19 10.26
N GLY A 215 -1.53 -2.08 9.87
CA GLY A 215 -0.17 -1.80 10.25
C GLY A 215 0.80 -2.74 9.52
N LEU A 216 2.09 -2.58 9.77
CA LEU A 216 3.11 -3.38 9.12
C LEU A 216 3.26 -4.73 9.81
N ILE A 217 2.90 -5.82 9.13
CA ILE A 217 3.09 -7.18 9.61
C ILE A 217 3.92 -7.95 8.58
N PRO A 218 5.20 -8.24 8.87
CA PRO A 218 6.03 -9.04 7.98
C PRO A 218 5.58 -10.51 7.98
N PRO A 219 5.88 -11.26 6.91
CA PRO A 219 5.66 -12.70 6.90
C PRO A 219 6.55 -13.38 7.95
N ALA A 220 6.00 -14.37 8.65
CA ALA A 220 6.78 -15.21 9.54
C ALA A 220 7.82 -16.02 8.74
N PRO A 221 8.99 -16.34 9.32
CA PRO A 221 9.98 -17.18 8.66
C PRO A 221 9.38 -18.48 8.14
N GLY A 222 9.58 -18.79 6.85
CA GLY A 222 9.08 -19.99 6.20
C GLY A 222 7.63 -19.93 5.70
N PHE A 223 6.85 -18.90 6.06
CA PHE A 223 5.43 -18.80 5.68
C PHE A 223 5.25 -18.67 4.16
N LEU A 224 5.99 -17.78 3.51
CA LEU A 224 5.85 -17.56 2.06
C LEU A 224 6.39 -18.76 1.25
N GLU A 225 7.45 -19.40 1.69
CA GLU A 225 8.01 -20.62 1.08
C GLU A 225 7.00 -21.77 1.14
N GLU A 226 6.40 -22.00 2.30
CA GLU A 226 5.36 -23.01 2.47
C GLU A 226 4.11 -22.68 1.65
N LEU A 227 3.71 -21.41 1.60
CA LEU A 227 2.59 -20.96 0.80
C LEU A 227 2.83 -21.22 -0.69
N ARG A 228 4.04 -20.91 -1.21
CA ARG A 228 4.41 -21.23 -2.60
C ARG A 228 4.32 -22.73 -2.86
N ARG A 229 4.88 -23.55 -1.96
CA ARG A 229 4.86 -25.01 -2.10
C ARG A 229 3.43 -25.56 -2.13
N VAL A 230 2.58 -25.14 -1.21
CA VAL A 230 1.18 -25.56 -1.14
C VAL A 230 0.40 -25.16 -2.40
N THR A 231 0.62 -23.95 -2.91
CA THR A 231 -0.08 -23.49 -4.13
C THR A 231 0.36 -24.29 -5.36
N GLU A 232 1.63 -24.69 -5.46
CA GLU A 232 2.12 -25.57 -6.53
C GLU A 232 1.54 -26.98 -6.44
N GLU A 233 1.51 -27.56 -5.25
CA GLU A 233 0.97 -28.91 -4.99
C GLU A 233 -0.53 -29.01 -5.36
N GLU A 234 -1.32 -27.96 -5.05
CA GLU A 234 -2.78 -27.95 -5.29
C GLU A 234 -3.15 -27.35 -6.67
N GLY A 235 -2.16 -26.90 -7.45
CA GLY A 235 -2.38 -26.27 -8.75
C GLY A 235 -3.22 -25.00 -8.62
N VAL A 236 -2.98 -24.21 -7.56
CA VAL A 236 -3.61 -22.93 -7.26
C VAL A 236 -2.62 -21.81 -7.61
N LEU A 237 -3.07 -20.74 -8.27
CA LEU A 237 -2.18 -19.64 -8.61
C LEU A 237 -1.85 -18.78 -7.37
N LEU A 238 -0.59 -18.37 -7.25
CA LEU A 238 -0.15 -17.42 -6.22
C LEU A 238 -0.08 -16.02 -6.80
N ILE A 239 -0.85 -15.08 -6.21
CA ILE A 239 -0.87 -13.67 -6.60
C ILE A 239 -0.26 -12.84 -5.48
N PHE A 240 0.84 -12.14 -5.76
CA PHE A 240 1.39 -11.14 -4.86
C PHE A 240 0.80 -9.76 -5.17
N ASP A 241 0.11 -9.21 -4.19
CA ASP A 241 -0.25 -7.79 -4.19
C ASP A 241 0.93 -6.97 -3.67
N GLU A 242 1.72 -6.51 -4.60
CA GLU A 242 2.90 -5.67 -4.36
C GLU A 242 2.57 -4.16 -4.50
N VAL A 243 1.32 -3.78 -4.36
CA VAL A 243 0.90 -2.36 -4.47
C VAL A 243 1.56 -1.49 -3.40
N ILE A 244 1.84 -2.03 -2.20
CA ILE A 244 2.62 -1.33 -1.15
C ILE A 244 4.10 -1.72 -1.21
N SER A 245 4.41 -3.00 -1.24
CA SER A 245 5.76 -3.55 -1.10
C SER A 245 6.60 -3.45 -2.36
N GLY A 246 5.98 -3.46 -3.54
CA GLY A 246 6.66 -3.36 -4.82
C GLY A 246 7.46 -2.07 -4.97
N PHE A 247 8.68 -2.18 -5.47
CA PHE A 247 9.63 -1.07 -5.58
C PHE A 247 10.02 -0.40 -4.24
N ARG A 248 9.48 -0.85 -3.12
CA ARG A 248 9.73 -0.25 -1.80
C ARG A 248 10.52 -1.17 -0.87
N ALA A 249 10.12 -2.43 -0.74
CA ALA A 249 10.77 -3.37 0.17
C ALA A 249 12.17 -3.77 -0.32
N ALA A 250 12.30 -3.94 -1.62
CA ALA A 250 13.54 -4.12 -2.37
C ALA A 250 13.31 -3.64 -3.80
N ARG A 251 14.31 -3.72 -4.67
CA ARG A 251 14.20 -3.36 -6.08
C ARG A 251 13.09 -4.12 -6.78
N GLY A 252 13.05 -5.44 -6.63
CA GLY A 252 12.01 -6.34 -7.13
C GLY A 252 10.91 -6.62 -6.08
N GLY A 253 10.68 -5.71 -5.13
CA GLY A 253 9.63 -5.83 -4.13
C GLY A 253 9.87 -6.92 -3.10
N ALA A 254 8.78 -7.39 -2.48
CA ALA A 254 8.85 -8.44 -1.48
C ALA A 254 9.24 -9.80 -2.10
N GLN A 255 8.90 -10.06 -3.36
CA GLN A 255 9.30 -11.30 -4.03
C GLN A 255 10.83 -11.43 -4.16
N GLU A 256 11.56 -10.33 -4.40
CA GLU A 256 13.03 -10.33 -4.36
C GLU A 256 13.54 -10.48 -2.93
N LEU A 257 12.95 -9.72 -1.98
CA LEU A 257 13.38 -9.73 -0.57
C LEU A 257 13.30 -11.12 0.06
N TYR A 258 12.26 -11.89 -0.26
CA TYR A 258 12.02 -13.23 0.30
C TYR A 258 12.35 -14.38 -0.66
N GLY A 259 12.80 -14.09 -1.88
CA GLY A 259 13.16 -15.12 -2.87
C GLY A 259 11.97 -15.95 -3.38
N ILE A 260 10.75 -15.40 -3.38
CA ILE A 260 9.54 -16.11 -3.81
C ILE A 260 9.09 -15.61 -5.19
N ARG A 261 8.81 -16.53 -6.09
CA ARG A 261 8.28 -16.21 -7.42
C ARG A 261 6.77 -16.49 -7.47
N PRO A 262 5.90 -15.47 -7.46
CA PRO A 262 4.47 -15.65 -7.65
C PRO A 262 4.13 -15.94 -9.11
N ASP A 263 2.92 -16.44 -9.38
CA ASP A 263 2.39 -16.62 -10.74
C ASP A 263 1.92 -15.30 -11.35
N LEU A 264 1.34 -14.43 -10.52
CA LEU A 264 0.90 -13.07 -10.90
C LEU A 264 1.35 -12.06 -9.84
N THR A 265 1.63 -10.85 -10.29
CA THR A 265 2.02 -9.69 -9.46
C THR A 265 1.12 -8.52 -9.78
N CYS A 266 0.58 -7.85 -8.75
CA CYS A 266 -0.15 -6.59 -8.87
C CYS A 266 0.71 -5.44 -8.37
N LEU A 267 0.77 -4.35 -9.13
CA LEU A 267 1.58 -3.16 -8.88
C LEU A 267 0.69 -1.91 -8.85
N GLY A 268 1.12 -0.91 -8.10
CA GLY A 268 0.44 0.37 -7.99
C GLY A 268 1.32 1.40 -7.28
N LYS A 269 0.71 2.45 -6.75
CA LYS A 269 1.38 3.47 -5.92
C LYS A 269 2.68 4.02 -6.56
N ILE A 270 3.85 3.50 -6.17
CA ILE A 270 5.17 3.98 -6.62
C ILE A 270 5.30 3.99 -8.13
N ILE A 271 4.74 2.97 -8.82
CA ILE A 271 4.81 2.86 -10.28
C ILE A 271 4.25 4.09 -11.02
N GLY A 272 3.37 4.86 -10.38
CA GLY A 272 2.79 6.06 -10.95
C GLY A 272 3.57 7.35 -10.70
N GLY A 273 4.62 7.31 -9.86
CA GLY A 273 5.39 8.53 -9.53
C GLY A 273 4.54 9.65 -8.91
N GLY A 274 3.41 9.31 -8.27
CA GLY A 274 2.42 10.25 -7.72
C GLY A 274 1.17 10.44 -8.58
N LEU A 275 1.15 9.91 -9.80
CA LEU A 275 -0.03 9.90 -10.69
C LEU A 275 -0.72 8.52 -10.70
N PRO A 276 -2.01 8.44 -11.12
CA PRO A 276 -2.77 7.20 -11.07
C PRO A 276 -2.29 6.20 -12.14
N VAL A 277 -1.56 5.18 -11.68
CA VAL A 277 -1.10 4.02 -12.45
C VAL A 277 -1.21 2.78 -11.59
N GLY A 278 -1.66 1.70 -12.17
CA GLY A 278 -1.52 0.34 -11.68
C GLY A 278 -1.05 -0.56 -12.81
N ALA A 279 -0.65 -1.77 -12.47
CA ALA A 279 -0.33 -2.81 -13.43
C ALA A 279 -0.55 -4.19 -12.81
N PHE A 280 -0.81 -5.17 -13.65
CA PHE A 280 -0.73 -6.58 -13.26
C PHE A 280 0.02 -7.34 -14.35
N GLY A 281 0.76 -8.35 -13.93
CA GLY A 281 1.58 -9.14 -14.84
C GLY A 281 2.03 -10.43 -14.17
N GLY A 282 2.76 -11.25 -14.90
CA GLY A 282 3.27 -12.52 -14.42
C GLY A 282 3.68 -13.41 -15.55
N ARG A 283 3.49 -14.73 -15.38
CA ARG A 283 3.82 -15.76 -16.36
C ARG A 283 3.13 -15.49 -17.69
N ALA A 284 3.86 -15.68 -18.79
CA ALA A 284 3.36 -15.41 -20.13
C ALA A 284 2.15 -16.28 -20.50
N ASP A 285 2.17 -17.56 -20.13
CA ASP A 285 1.08 -18.50 -20.42
C ASP A 285 -0.25 -18.10 -19.75
N ILE A 286 -0.20 -17.46 -18.58
CA ILE A 286 -1.36 -16.92 -17.88
C ILE A 286 -1.79 -15.60 -18.55
N MET A 287 -0.84 -14.68 -18.75
CA MET A 287 -1.13 -13.35 -19.31
C MET A 287 -1.66 -13.40 -20.73
N ASP A 288 -1.31 -14.43 -21.51
CA ASP A 288 -1.80 -14.65 -22.88
C ASP A 288 -3.27 -15.05 -22.97
N ARG A 289 -3.90 -15.36 -21.82
CA ARG A 289 -5.37 -15.51 -21.75
C ARG A 289 -6.12 -14.17 -21.82
N LEU A 290 -5.40 -13.04 -21.73
CA LEU A 290 -6.02 -11.71 -21.88
C LEU A 290 -6.31 -11.40 -23.35
N ALA A 291 -7.49 -10.80 -23.61
CA ALA A 291 -7.81 -10.23 -24.91
C ALA A 291 -6.73 -9.17 -25.31
N PRO A 292 -6.31 -9.10 -26.60
CA PRO A 292 -6.87 -9.78 -27.79
C PRO A 292 -6.28 -11.17 -28.06
N LEU A 293 -5.34 -11.67 -27.26
CA LEU A 293 -4.75 -13.00 -27.47
C LEU A 293 -5.70 -14.12 -26.97
N GLY A 294 -6.29 -13.94 -25.81
CA GLY A 294 -7.21 -14.87 -25.18
C GLY A 294 -8.62 -14.32 -25.02
N ASP A 295 -9.37 -14.97 -24.13
CA ASP A 295 -10.81 -14.77 -23.92
C ASP A 295 -11.14 -13.97 -22.63
N VAL A 296 -10.14 -13.64 -21.81
CA VAL A 296 -10.34 -12.84 -20.60
C VAL A 296 -10.31 -11.36 -20.94
N TYR A 297 -11.42 -10.65 -20.74
CA TYR A 297 -11.53 -9.24 -21.09
C TYR A 297 -11.03 -8.30 -19.99
N GLN A 298 -10.22 -7.32 -20.38
CA GLN A 298 -9.81 -6.16 -19.58
C GLN A 298 -9.56 -4.99 -20.53
N ALA A 299 -10.04 -3.80 -20.18
CA ALA A 299 -9.81 -2.56 -20.93
C ALA A 299 -9.81 -1.35 -19.99
N GLY A 300 -9.18 -0.26 -20.42
CA GLY A 300 -9.17 1.02 -19.69
C GLY A 300 -8.81 2.16 -20.64
N THR A 301 -9.68 3.15 -20.77
CA THR A 301 -9.47 4.30 -21.66
C THR A 301 -8.18 5.06 -21.36
N LEU A 302 -7.82 5.21 -20.09
CA LEU A 302 -6.65 5.96 -19.65
C LEU A 302 -5.48 5.06 -19.24
N SER A 303 -5.62 3.74 -19.37
CA SER A 303 -4.52 2.80 -19.09
C SER A 303 -3.35 3.07 -20.04
N GLY A 304 -2.17 3.29 -19.47
CA GLY A 304 -0.99 3.64 -20.26
C GLY A 304 -0.96 5.10 -20.74
N ASN A 305 -1.72 6.02 -20.12
CA ASN A 305 -1.68 7.42 -20.52
C ASN A 305 -0.28 8.02 -20.37
N PRO A 306 0.14 8.88 -21.32
CA PRO A 306 1.53 9.32 -21.42
C PRO A 306 2.01 10.15 -20.23
N LEU A 307 1.14 10.96 -19.61
CA LEU A 307 1.54 11.79 -18.46
C LEU A 307 1.87 10.94 -17.24
N ALA A 308 1.00 9.99 -16.90
CA ALA A 308 1.21 9.13 -15.75
C ALA A 308 2.40 8.19 -15.97
N LEU A 309 2.57 7.68 -17.19
CA LEU A 309 3.74 6.86 -17.51
C LEU A 309 5.04 7.67 -17.52
N ALA A 310 5.06 8.92 -17.98
CA ALA A 310 6.26 9.77 -17.91
C ALA A 310 6.71 9.98 -16.44
N ALA A 311 5.76 10.22 -15.53
CA ALA A 311 6.05 10.31 -14.10
C ALA A 311 6.57 8.98 -13.53
N GLY A 312 5.88 7.87 -13.83
CA GLY A 312 6.27 6.54 -13.37
C GLY A 312 7.61 6.07 -13.91
N ILE A 313 7.88 6.24 -15.19
CA ILE A 313 9.17 5.91 -15.80
C ILE A 313 10.30 6.67 -15.12
N THR A 314 10.13 7.98 -14.91
CA THR A 314 11.14 8.81 -14.22
C THR A 314 11.36 8.33 -12.77
N MET A 315 10.29 7.96 -12.07
CA MET A 315 10.38 7.33 -10.75
C MET A 315 11.24 6.05 -10.85
N LEU A 316 10.87 5.10 -11.71
CA LEU A 316 11.56 3.82 -11.81
C LEU A 316 13.01 3.96 -12.27
N GLN A 317 13.32 4.88 -13.18
CA GLN A 317 14.70 5.17 -13.59
C GLN A 317 15.56 5.65 -12.41
N THR A 318 15.00 6.51 -11.54
CA THR A 318 15.68 6.96 -10.32
C THR A 318 15.87 5.79 -9.33
N LEU A 319 14.86 4.92 -9.17
CA LEU A 319 14.98 3.74 -8.31
C LEU A 319 15.97 2.69 -8.84
N ALA A 320 16.23 2.69 -10.14
CA ALA A 320 17.20 1.79 -10.78
C ALA A 320 18.66 2.24 -10.61
N GLU A 321 18.91 3.45 -10.08
CA GLU A 321 20.26 3.94 -9.81
C GLU A 321 21.02 3.00 -8.87
N PRO A 322 22.34 2.84 -9.06
CA PRO A 322 23.18 2.12 -8.10
C PRO A 322 22.97 2.65 -6.67
N ASP A 323 23.01 1.77 -5.69
CA ASP A 323 22.95 2.09 -4.26
C ASP A 323 21.65 2.75 -3.76
N PHE A 324 20.62 2.93 -4.62
CA PHE A 324 19.37 3.53 -4.19
C PHE A 324 18.75 2.79 -2.99
N TYR A 325 18.64 1.48 -3.07
CA TYR A 325 18.04 0.65 -2.01
C TYR A 325 18.93 0.54 -0.78
N THR A 326 20.25 0.58 -0.94
CA THR A 326 21.19 0.68 0.19
C THR A 326 20.95 1.97 0.97
N ARG A 327 20.90 3.10 0.29
CA ARG A 327 20.60 4.41 0.92
C ARG A 327 19.21 4.46 1.54
N LEU A 328 18.20 3.80 0.93
CA LEU A 328 16.85 3.73 1.48
C LEU A 328 16.81 2.91 2.78
N GLU A 329 17.52 1.78 2.83
CA GLU A 329 17.63 0.96 4.04
C GLU A 329 18.42 1.70 5.14
N GLU A 330 19.53 2.34 4.82
CA GLU A 330 20.27 3.19 5.77
C GLU A 330 19.38 4.27 6.38
N LYS A 331 18.47 4.85 5.58
CA LYS A 331 17.50 5.83 6.05
C LYS A 331 16.47 5.22 7.02
N GLY A 332 15.98 4.02 6.71
CA GLY A 332 15.09 3.25 7.61
C GLY A 332 15.76 2.93 8.93
N GLN A 333 17.03 2.47 8.89
CA GLN A 333 17.84 2.18 10.07
C GLN A 333 18.11 3.44 10.90
N ALA A 334 18.43 4.57 10.26
CA ALA A 334 18.65 5.83 10.93
C ALA A 334 17.40 6.33 11.66
N PHE A 335 16.23 6.23 11.04
CA PHE A 335 14.96 6.55 11.69
C PHE A 335 14.71 5.64 12.89
N GLU A 336 14.81 4.32 12.71
CA GLU A 336 14.66 3.35 13.80
C GLU A 336 15.62 3.64 14.96
N ALA A 337 16.90 3.84 14.68
CA ALA A 337 17.92 4.13 15.71
C ALA A 337 17.59 5.43 16.50
N THR A 338 16.91 6.39 15.85
CA THR A 338 16.53 7.65 16.49
C THR A 338 15.34 7.48 17.45
N ILE A 339 14.34 6.65 17.06
CA ILE A 339 13.12 6.47 17.87
C ILE A 339 13.21 5.30 18.85
N ARG A 340 14.04 4.30 18.60
CA ARG A 340 14.15 3.08 19.40
C ARG A 340 14.38 3.34 20.90
N PRO A 341 15.32 4.24 21.33
CA PRO A 341 15.52 4.53 22.75
C PRO A 341 14.28 5.12 23.45
N ILE A 342 13.37 5.72 22.68
CA ILE A 342 12.10 6.25 23.20
C ILE A 342 11.11 5.10 23.36
N LEU A 343 10.94 4.27 22.34
CA LEU A 343 10.02 3.14 22.36
C LEU A 343 10.39 2.09 23.42
N ASP A 344 11.67 1.85 23.63
CA ASP A 344 12.18 0.86 24.60
C ASP A 344 11.81 1.17 26.06
N ARG A 345 11.38 2.41 26.35
CA ARG A 345 10.85 2.78 27.67
C ARG A 345 9.39 2.32 27.89
N TYR A 346 8.70 1.90 26.83
CA TYR A 346 7.27 1.55 26.85
C TYR A 346 7.00 0.17 26.25
N THR A 347 7.92 -0.78 26.39
CA THR A 347 7.79 -2.14 25.81
C THR A 347 6.63 -2.94 26.40
N ASP A 348 6.12 -2.55 27.57
CA ASP A 348 4.91 -3.06 28.20
C ASP A 348 3.61 -2.48 27.61
N ARG A 349 3.69 -1.49 26.72
CA ARG A 349 2.56 -0.79 26.08
C ARG A 349 2.67 -0.74 24.56
N LEU A 350 3.89 -0.73 24.02
CA LEU A 350 4.16 -0.52 22.60
C LEU A 350 4.93 -1.69 22.01
N SER A 351 4.67 -1.95 20.74
CA SER A 351 5.54 -2.75 19.88
C SER A 351 5.80 -2.05 18.55
N TYR A 352 6.86 -2.46 17.86
CA TYR A 352 7.31 -1.80 16.64
C TYR A 352 7.76 -2.82 15.61
N ASN A 353 7.20 -2.73 14.41
CA ASN A 353 7.62 -3.51 13.26
C ASN A 353 8.21 -2.59 12.18
N ARG A 354 9.28 -3.03 11.51
CA ARG A 354 9.89 -2.34 10.37
C ARG A 354 10.33 -3.33 9.29
N VAL A 355 10.11 -2.96 8.05
CA VAL A 355 10.71 -3.59 6.86
C VAL A 355 11.15 -2.46 5.93
N GLY A 356 12.47 -2.30 5.76
CA GLY A 356 13.02 -1.23 4.92
C GLY A 356 12.55 0.16 5.37
N SER A 357 11.89 0.87 4.49
CA SER A 357 11.34 2.21 4.71
C SER A 357 9.88 2.24 5.20
N LEU A 358 9.34 1.07 5.57
CA LEU A 358 8.01 0.90 6.16
C LEU A 358 8.13 0.60 7.63
N SER A 359 7.26 1.19 8.46
CA SER A 359 7.18 0.84 9.88
C SER A 359 5.80 1.12 10.46
N THR A 360 5.52 0.51 11.62
CA THR A 360 4.34 0.82 12.43
C THR A 360 4.68 0.71 13.91
N ILE A 361 4.25 1.69 14.69
CA ILE A 361 4.23 1.64 16.14
C ILE A 361 2.84 1.17 16.55
N PHE A 362 2.75 0.01 17.16
CA PHE A 362 1.49 -0.54 17.67
C PHE A 362 1.34 -0.22 19.16
N PHE A 363 0.18 0.25 19.55
CA PHE A 363 -0.18 0.49 20.95
C PHE A 363 -0.66 -0.80 21.61
N THR A 364 0.18 -1.82 21.58
CA THR A 364 -0.02 -3.13 22.21
C THR A 364 1.33 -3.75 22.54
N PRO A 365 1.50 -4.41 23.69
CA PRO A 365 2.71 -5.13 24.02
C PRO A 365 2.80 -6.50 23.29
N GLY A 366 3.97 -7.13 23.39
CA GLY A 366 4.18 -8.54 23.03
C GLY A 366 4.41 -8.83 21.55
N GLY A 367 4.56 -7.77 20.72
CA GLY A 367 4.75 -7.90 19.27
C GLY A 367 3.41 -8.09 18.50
N VAL A 368 3.47 -7.80 17.20
CA VAL A 368 2.32 -7.94 16.29
C VAL A 368 2.76 -8.78 15.09
N HIS A 369 2.17 -9.97 14.97
CA HIS A 369 2.51 -10.97 13.96
C HIS A 369 1.27 -11.43 13.15
N SER A 370 0.09 -10.98 13.55
CA SER A 370 -1.18 -11.32 12.92
C SER A 370 -2.18 -10.16 12.95
N ASN A 371 -3.24 -10.26 12.16
CA ASN A 371 -4.38 -9.34 12.23
C ASN A 371 -5.03 -9.32 13.62
N ALA A 372 -5.09 -10.48 14.30
CA ALA A 372 -5.63 -10.58 15.65
C ALA A 372 -4.76 -9.80 16.66
N ASP A 373 -3.43 -9.84 16.52
CA ASP A 373 -2.52 -9.07 17.36
C ASP A 373 -2.71 -7.56 17.14
N ALA A 374 -2.76 -7.13 15.87
CA ALA A 374 -2.98 -5.72 15.54
C ALA A 374 -4.28 -5.17 16.15
N LYS A 375 -5.36 -5.95 16.14
CA LYS A 375 -6.66 -5.58 16.72
C LYS A 375 -6.66 -5.44 18.25
N ARG A 376 -5.64 -5.93 18.96
CA ARG A 376 -5.47 -5.70 20.39
C ARG A 376 -4.93 -4.30 20.72
N SER A 377 -4.54 -3.53 19.72
CA SER A 377 -3.98 -2.18 19.93
C SER A 377 -5.00 -1.25 20.58
N ASP A 378 -4.52 -0.46 21.53
CA ASP A 378 -5.27 0.63 22.16
C ASP A 378 -5.41 1.80 21.18
N THR A 379 -6.50 1.78 20.42
CA THR A 379 -6.78 2.80 19.40
C THR A 379 -7.08 4.17 19.99
N GLU A 380 -7.53 4.26 21.26
CA GLU A 380 -7.76 5.52 21.94
C GLU A 380 -6.45 6.21 22.32
N SER A 381 -5.50 5.45 22.88
CA SER A 381 -4.14 5.97 23.14
C SER A 381 -3.44 6.35 21.83
N TYR A 382 -3.61 5.57 20.75
CA TYR A 382 -3.11 5.97 19.44
C TYR A 382 -3.73 7.29 18.96
N ALA A 383 -5.04 7.47 19.12
CA ALA A 383 -5.70 8.71 18.72
C ALA A 383 -5.17 9.92 19.53
N ARG A 384 -4.90 9.76 20.84
CA ARG A 384 -4.25 10.81 21.66
C ARG A 384 -2.83 11.10 21.18
N TYR A 385 -2.06 10.06 20.88
CA TYR A 385 -0.72 10.16 20.32
C TYR A 385 -0.72 10.90 18.97
N PHE A 386 -1.59 10.52 18.05
CA PHE A 386 -1.74 11.19 16.76
C PHE A 386 -2.02 12.70 16.93
N ARG A 387 -2.97 13.06 17.82
CA ARG A 387 -3.30 14.47 18.10
C ARG A 387 -2.11 15.24 18.64
N GLY A 388 -1.37 14.67 19.57
CA GLY A 388 -0.16 15.30 20.11
C GLY A 388 0.93 15.48 19.06
N MET A 389 1.11 14.51 18.16
CA MET A 389 2.10 14.57 17.08
C MET A 389 1.74 15.62 16.02
N ILE A 390 0.48 15.66 15.58
CA ILE A 390 0.03 16.63 14.55
C ILE A 390 0.14 18.08 15.07
N GLU A 391 -0.14 18.33 16.35
CA GLU A 391 0.05 19.65 16.98
C GLU A 391 1.52 20.09 16.97
N ARG A 392 2.46 19.14 17.00
CA ARG A 392 3.91 19.38 16.92
C ARG A 392 4.45 19.40 15.50
N GLY A 393 3.57 19.28 14.49
CA GLY A 393 3.95 19.33 13.07
C GLY A 393 4.45 18.02 12.52
N ILE A 394 4.05 16.91 13.09
CA ILE A 394 4.36 15.57 12.59
C ILE A 394 3.07 14.92 12.10
N TYR A 395 2.98 14.68 10.78
CA TYR A 395 1.81 14.10 10.15
C TYR A 395 1.99 12.59 10.00
N LEU A 396 1.48 11.85 10.97
CA LEU A 396 1.41 10.39 10.97
C LEU A 396 0.11 9.89 10.31
N PRO A 397 -0.02 8.59 9.99
CA PRO A 397 -1.29 8.03 9.53
C PRO A 397 -2.41 8.24 10.56
N PRO A 398 -3.61 8.71 10.16
CA PRO A 398 -4.72 8.94 11.08
C PRO A 398 -5.48 7.64 11.44
N SER A 399 -4.76 6.54 11.58
CA SER A 399 -5.27 5.24 12.02
C SER A 399 -4.12 4.37 12.52
N GLN A 400 -4.35 3.65 13.64
CA GLN A 400 -3.42 2.66 14.19
C GLN A 400 -3.05 1.56 13.16
N PHE A 401 -3.94 1.28 12.22
CA PHE A 401 -3.84 0.17 11.27
C PHE A 401 -3.18 0.57 9.94
N GLU A 402 -2.40 1.64 9.92
CA GLU A 402 -1.69 2.13 8.76
C GLU A 402 -0.18 2.17 9.00
N CYS A 403 0.59 2.19 7.91
CA CYS A 403 2.05 2.27 7.96
C CYS A 403 2.55 3.71 7.94
N ILE A 404 3.69 3.92 8.58
CA ILE A 404 4.61 5.03 8.35
C ILE A 404 5.41 4.75 7.09
N PHE A 405 5.47 5.73 6.18
CA PHE A 405 6.21 5.65 4.93
C PHE A 405 7.37 6.65 4.92
N LEU A 406 8.60 6.17 4.99
CA LEU A 406 9.76 7.03 4.79
C LEU A 406 9.97 7.27 3.29
N SER A 407 10.39 8.48 2.96
CA SER A 407 10.85 8.86 1.62
C SER A 407 12.33 9.20 1.63
N MET A 408 12.96 9.22 0.46
CA MET A 408 14.35 9.68 0.33
C MET A 408 14.55 11.15 0.72
N ALA A 409 13.46 11.93 0.74
CA ALA A 409 13.50 13.35 1.10
C ALA A 409 13.58 13.62 2.59
N HIS A 410 13.20 12.67 3.47
CA HIS A 410 13.33 12.85 4.92
C HIS A 410 14.79 13.06 5.30
N SER A 411 15.05 14.10 6.08
CA SER A 411 16.37 14.45 6.59
C SER A 411 16.63 13.91 8.00
N ARG A 412 17.86 13.98 8.46
CA ARG A 412 18.21 13.68 9.84
C ARG A 412 17.50 14.63 10.82
N GLU A 413 17.39 15.90 10.46
CA GLU A 413 16.68 16.91 11.24
C GLU A 413 15.19 16.57 11.40
N ASP A 414 14.54 16.04 10.34
CA ASP A 414 13.14 15.58 10.42
C ASP A 414 13.01 14.44 11.43
N PHE A 415 13.96 13.50 11.46
CA PHE A 415 13.96 12.40 12.41
C PHE A 415 14.16 12.89 13.86
N ASP A 416 15.10 13.79 14.09
CA ASP A 416 15.37 14.33 15.42
C ASP A 416 14.17 15.16 15.95
N ARG A 417 13.51 15.96 15.10
CA ARG A 417 12.27 16.67 15.44
C ARG A 417 11.14 15.71 15.76
N THR A 418 11.01 14.64 14.96
CA THR A 418 9.99 13.60 15.18
C THR A 418 10.22 12.86 16.49
N ALA A 419 11.45 12.49 16.79
CA ALA A 419 11.81 11.83 18.05
C ALA A 419 11.53 12.72 19.26
N THR A 420 11.88 14.00 19.19
CA THR A 420 11.58 14.97 20.26
C THR A 420 10.08 15.06 20.51
N ALA A 421 9.28 15.22 19.44
CA ALA A 421 7.83 15.27 19.55
C ALA A 421 7.25 13.96 20.11
N MET A 422 7.78 12.81 19.64
CA MET A 422 7.36 11.48 20.10
C MET A 422 7.62 11.29 21.59
N ASP A 423 8.80 11.68 22.07
CA ASP A 423 9.17 11.55 23.48
C ASP A 423 8.24 12.34 24.40
N GLU A 424 7.94 13.59 24.03
CA GLU A 424 7.01 14.43 24.78
C GLU A 424 5.58 13.84 24.79
N VAL A 425 5.07 13.47 23.60
CA VAL A 425 3.70 12.98 23.47
C VAL A 425 3.50 11.61 24.14
N LEU A 426 4.47 10.71 24.04
CA LEU A 426 4.36 9.40 24.71
C LEU A 426 4.36 9.55 26.24
N ARG A 427 5.10 10.50 26.80
CA ARG A 427 5.02 10.83 28.25
C ARG A 427 3.63 11.36 28.63
N GLU A 428 2.99 12.19 27.78
CA GLU A 428 1.65 12.73 28.02
C GLU A 428 0.57 11.64 27.91
N VAL A 429 0.76 10.65 27.02
CA VAL A 429 -0.25 9.63 26.71
C VAL A 429 -0.14 8.38 27.58
N LEU A 430 1.10 7.95 27.89
CA LEU A 430 1.41 6.68 28.55
C LEU A 430 2.07 6.84 29.93
N GLY A 431 2.57 8.04 30.24
CA GLY A 431 3.33 8.37 31.47
C GLY A 431 2.54 8.61 32.73
#